data_e7ca8ca91cab4db02868061590dc7c80
#
_entry.id   e7ca8ca91cab4db02868061590dc7c80
#
_cell.length_a   1.000
_cell.length_b   1.000
_cell.length_c   1.000
_cell.angle_alpha   90.00
_cell.angle_beta   90.00
_cell.angle_gamma   90.00
#
_symmetry.space_group_name_H-M   'P 1'
#
loop_
_entity.id
_entity.type
_entity.pdbx_description
1 polymer ?
#
loop_
_entity_poly.entity_id
_entity_poly.type
_entity_poly.pdbx_seq_one_letter_code
_entity_poly.pdbx_strand_id
1 'polypeptide(L)'
;MTAIVLLVYFGFLATIFVGNTAKGFIALLLGTILFPCCALFNDSPAISGQIVLLYAFIGKEFVMNSTDFKRTIFESPLKYFLILIAFSYALTTAFNFSGMNVYYAIRDMVDLYCYFFAALIASKQLTLKDVSKTIYWFVFFMCIYGLYEAATNSNILYKVINLAFPAHDGWYNLNGNISASEGWRIRTIITTKHPTTLGTLLTILFVFYWNTYQSKSMHYIKNICILVLLGINVILCGSRASFACMAIALIYSYVKTKGFLMKIFFVGMLVFSASYMVNYAVEHLMDTKDGSSIMLRLTQMAYSFEKIKNSPIWGNGSNYTAHQIKDEDVRFNDDDEFIGGLESVAFIYLIDRGILGVLTFYLFWLMVFLYLRKNDALFEDRKITLELMPMSIILFLTMSGLIGNNTSFCFLFTGLYVGCIEKQRLMNEEQQKKEDSANEAADTRQMMLLE
;
A
#
# COMPACT_ATOMS: atom_id res chain seq x y z
N MET A 1 -22.21 22.22 3.76
CA MET A 1 -21.36 21.12 3.23
C MET A 1 -20.24 20.75 4.19
N THR A 2 -19.45 21.70 4.69
CA THR A 2 -18.39 21.48 5.69
C THR A 2 -18.86 20.67 6.91
N ALA A 3 -20.02 21.02 7.49
CA ALA A 3 -20.58 20.32 8.64
C ALA A 3 -20.86 18.83 8.36
N ILE A 4 -21.28 18.47 7.14
CA ILE A 4 -21.52 17.07 6.75
C ILE A 4 -20.20 16.28 6.70
N VAL A 5 -19.15 16.87 6.13
CA VAL A 5 -17.81 16.23 6.06
C VAL A 5 -17.26 16.00 7.47
N LEU A 6 -17.35 17.01 8.34
CA LEU A 6 -16.94 16.90 9.73
C LEU A 6 -17.77 15.84 10.48
N LEU A 7 -19.07 15.80 10.25
CA LEU A 7 -19.95 14.80 10.86
C LEU A 7 -19.58 13.38 10.43
N VAL A 8 -19.26 13.16 9.16
CA VAL A 8 -18.79 11.87 8.65
C VAL A 8 -17.45 11.50 9.29
N TYR A 9 -16.49 12.44 9.35
CA TYR A 9 -15.19 12.22 9.96
C TYR A 9 -15.30 11.86 11.45
N PHE A 10 -16.07 12.65 12.22
CA PHE A 10 -16.32 12.37 13.64
C PHE A 10 -17.14 11.09 13.83
N GLY A 11 -17.99 10.72 12.87
CA GLY A 11 -18.70 9.44 12.86
C GLY A 11 -17.75 8.25 12.76
N PHE A 12 -16.71 8.32 11.94
CA PHE A 12 -15.65 7.31 11.91
C PHE A 12 -14.89 7.28 13.23
N LEU A 13 -14.51 8.43 13.76
CA LEU A 13 -13.82 8.52 15.04
C LEU A 13 -14.64 7.92 16.19
N ALA A 14 -15.91 8.26 16.26
CA ALA A 14 -16.85 7.69 17.25
C ALA A 14 -16.99 6.17 17.07
N THR A 15 -17.08 5.67 15.82
CA THR A 15 -17.15 4.24 15.53
C THR A 15 -15.89 3.52 15.98
N ILE A 16 -14.72 4.13 15.85
CA ILE A 16 -13.47 3.58 16.35
C ILE A 16 -13.53 3.41 17.88
N PHE A 17 -13.99 4.42 18.64
CA PHE A 17 -14.01 4.37 20.09
C PHE A 17 -15.10 3.46 20.65
N VAL A 18 -16.32 3.53 20.12
CA VAL A 18 -17.51 2.82 20.65
C VAL A 18 -17.64 1.40 20.07
N GLY A 19 -17.19 1.18 18.82
CA GLY A 19 -17.31 -0.09 18.14
C GLY A 19 -16.36 -1.16 18.69
N ASN A 20 -16.61 -2.42 18.35
CA ASN A 20 -15.63 -3.48 18.54
C ASN A 20 -14.43 -3.29 17.59
N THR A 21 -13.37 -4.07 17.78
CA THR A 21 -12.13 -4.01 16.97
C THR A 21 -12.43 -4.11 15.46
N ALA A 22 -13.35 -5.00 15.06
CA ALA A 22 -13.72 -5.17 13.66
C ALA A 22 -14.38 -3.92 13.05
N LYS A 23 -15.37 -3.33 13.75
CA LYS A 23 -16.04 -2.10 13.30
C LYS A 23 -15.09 -0.91 13.31
N GLY A 24 -14.27 -0.79 14.36
CA GLY A 24 -13.25 0.25 14.47
C GLY A 24 -12.25 0.20 13.31
N PHE A 25 -11.80 -1.00 12.94
CA PHE A 25 -10.90 -1.19 11.80
C PHE A 25 -11.56 -0.83 10.46
N ILE A 26 -12.81 -1.23 10.23
CA ILE A 26 -13.53 -0.84 9.01
C ILE A 26 -13.69 0.70 8.95
N ALA A 27 -13.98 1.35 10.06
CA ALA A 27 -14.03 2.81 10.11
C ALA A 27 -12.66 3.45 9.82
N LEU A 28 -11.57 2.89 10.34
CA LEU A 28 -10.20 3.30 10.01
C LEU A 28 -9.91 3.14 8.52
N LEU A 29 -10.22 1.98 7.93
CA LEU A 29 -9.98 1.68 6.53
C LEU A 29 -10.75 2.65 5.61
N LEU A 30 -12.05 2.81 5.85
CA LEU A 30 -12.89 3.74 5.08
C LEU A 30 -12.47 5.19 5.26
N GLY A 31 -12.14 5.59 6.49
CA GLY A 31 -11.64 6.91 6.80
C GLY A 31 -10.29 7.21 6.13
N THR A 32 -9.39 6.23 6.08
CA THR A 32 -8.11 6.35 5.37
C THR A 32 -8.31 6.50 3.86
N ILE A 33 -9.30 5.83 3.26
CA ILE A 33 -9.62 5.96 1.83
C ILE A 33 -10.32 7.31 1.54
N LEU A 34 -11.23 7.75 2.41
CA LEU A 34 -12.02 8.95 2.17
C LEU A 34 -11.27 10.25 2.47
N PHE A 35 -10.39 10.23 3.47
CA PHE A 35 -9.67 11.40 3.99
C PHE A 35 -8.14 11.31 3.89
N PRO A 36 -7.55 10.83 2.78
CA PRO A 36 -6.11 10.59 2.71
C PRO A 36 -5.27 11.89 2.72
N CYS A 37 -5.88 13.00 2.33
CA CYS A 37 -5.20 14.29 2.15
C CYS A 37 -5.65 15.37 3.13
N CYS A 38 -6.47 15.00 4.12
CA CYS A 38 -7.02 15.97 5.07
C CYS A 38 -5.97 16.36 6.10
N ALA A 39 -5.52 17.61 6.09
CA ALA A 39 -4.70 18.17 7.14
C ALA A 39 -5.63 18.77 8.22
N LEU A 40 -5.44 18.35 9.48
CA LEU A 40 -6.14 18.95 10.62
C LEU A 40 -5.38 20.17 11.14
N PHE A 41 -4.06 20.13 11.07
CA PHE A 41 -3.18 21.23 11.42
C PHE A 41 -2.15 21.40 10.30
N ASN A 42 -2.03 22.64 9.81
CA ASN A 42 -1.14 22.99 8.69
C ASN A 42 0.27 23.37 9.14
N ASP A 43 0.45 23.69 10.41
CA ASP A 43 1.74 24.05 10.96
C ASP A 43 2.63 22.82 11.15
N SER A 44 3.92 22.99 11.02
CA SER A 44 4.87 21.90 11.27
C SER A 44 4.88 21.52 12.76
N PRO A 45 4.63 20.27 13.09
CA PRO A 45 4.37 19.11 12.24
C PRO A 45 2.91 19.02 11.76
N ALA A 46 2.70 18.89 10.45
CA ALA A 46 1.36 18.71 9.89
C ALA A 46 0.76 17.35 10.33
N ILE A 47 -0.44 17.39 10.92
CA ILE A 47 -1.16 16.19 11.35
C ILE A 47 -2.31 15.94 10.38
N SER A 48 -2.29 14.79 9.71
CA SER A 48 -3.36 14.39 8.80
C SER A 48 -4.53 13.73 9.54
N GLY A 49 -5.75 13.89 9.00
CA GLY A 49 -6.94 13.26 9.56
C GLY A 49 -6.85 11.74 9.63
N GLN A 50 -6.22 11.11 8.66
CA GLN A 50 -6.00 9.65 8.65
C GLN A 50 -5.08 9.19 9.80
N ILE A 51 -4.04 9.95 10.15
CA ILE A 51 -3.14 9.62 11.26
C ILE A 51 -3.88 9.68 12.60
N VAL A 52 -4.78 10.65 12.78
CA VAL A 52 -5.61 10.74 13.99
C VAL A 52 -6.54 9.54 14.12
N LEU A 53 -7.17 9.08 13.02
CA LEU A 53 -7.99 7.86 13.04
C LEU A 53 -7.13 6.62 13.40
N LEU A 54 -5.91 6.54 12.86
CA LEU A 54 -4.98 5.46 13.15
C LEU A 54 -4.59 5.45 14.64
N TYR A 55 -4.17 6.58 15.18
CA TYR A 55 -3.77 6.67 16.59
C TYR A 55 -4.94 6.47 17.54
N ALA A 56 -6.14 6.92 17.17
CA ALA A 56 -7.35 6.63 17.94
C ALA A 56 -7.62 5.12 17.99
N PHE A 57 -7.49 4.41 16.86
CA PHE A 57 -7.68 2.96 16.80
C PHE A 57 -6.60 2.22 17.64
N ILE A 58 -5.32 2.53 17.42
CA ILE A 58 -4.21 1.91 18.15
C ILE A 58 -4.30 2.21 19.64
N GLY A 59 -4.57 3.46 20.03
CA GLY A 59 -4.70 3.87 21.43
C GLY A 59 -5.85 3.16 22.12
N LYS A 60 -7.02 3.06 21.48
CA LYS A 60 -8.16 2.28 22.00
C LYS A 60 -7.77 0.82 22.20
N GLU A 61 -7.19 0.16 21.19
CA GLU A 61 -6.83 -1.27 21.31
C GLU A 61 -5.74 -1.49 22.37
N PHE A 62 -4.79 -0.57 22.52
CA PHE A 62 -3.78 -0.63 23.57
C PHE A 62 -4.40 -0.54 24.97
N VAL A 63 -5.40 0.33 25.17
CA VAL A 63 -6.07 0.52 26.47
C VAL A 63 -7.04 -0.61 26.77
N MET A 64 -7.88 -0.98 25.81
CA MET A 64 -8.98 -1.93 26.03
C MET A 64 -8.54 -3.40 25.92
N ASN A 65 -7.54 -3.69 25.06
CA ASN A 65 -7.11 -5.04 24.72
C ASN A 65 -5.58 -5.20 24.87
N SER A 66 -4.99 -4.62 25.94
CA SER A 66 -3.53 -4.49 26.07
C SER A 66 -2.75 -5.80 25.98
N THR A 67 -3.30 -6.90 26.51
CA THR A 67 -2.67 -8.22 26.47
C THR A 67 -2.59 -8.75 25.04
N ASP A 68 -3.72 -8.71 24.32
CA ASP A 68 -3.79 -9.13 22.93
C ASP A 68 -2.98 -8.21 22.01
N PHE A 69 -2.96 -6.92 22.30
CA PHE A 69 -2.16 -5.93 21.59
C PHE A 69 -0.67 -6.27 21.69
N LYS A 70 -0.14 -6.44 22.90
CA LYS A 70 1.25 -6.82 23.13
C LYS A 70 1.60 -8.14 22.44
N ARG A 71 0.75 -9.16 22.63
CA ARG A 71 0.93 -10.46 21.99
C ARG A 71 1.02 -10.35 20.47
N THR A 72 0.13 -9.60 19.84
CA THR A 72 0.11 -9.42 18.39
C THR A 72 1.40 -8.77 17.87
N ILE A 73 1.95 -7.80 18.57
CA ILE A 73 3.20 -7.13 18.17
C ILE A 73 4.41 -8.05 18.35
N PHE A 74 4.55 -8.65 19.53
CA PHE A 74 5.76 -9.42 19.89
C PHE A 74 5.77 -10.84 19.28
N GLU A 75 4.61 -11.40 18.93
CA GLU A 75 4.51 -12.71 18.30
C GLU A 75 4.28 -12.62 16.76
N SER A 76 4.31 -11.40 16.19
CA SER A 76 4.19 -11.21 14.74
C SER A 76 5.22 -12.05 13.97
N PRO A 77 4.82 -12.79 12.92
CA PRO A 77 5.73 -13.62 12.15
C PRO A 77 6.83 -12.82 11.42
N LEU A 78 6.61 -11.52 11.23
CA LEU A 78 7.56 -10.62 10.55
C LEU A 78 8.33 -9.71 11.53
N LYS A 79 8.23 -9.92 12.84
CA LYS A 79 8.83 -9.04 13.86
C LYS A 79 10.32 -8.76 13.66
N TYR A 80 11.10 -9.77 13.27
CA TYR A 80 12.54 -9.59 13.08
C TYR A 80 12.87 -8.66 11.91
N PHE A 81 12.06 -8.69 10.84
CA PHE A 81 12.24 -7.79 9.71
C PHE A 81 11.80 -6.36 10.02
N LEU A 82 10.76 -6.21 10.85
CA LEU A 82 10.35 -4.91 11.37
C LEU A 82 11.44 -4.31 12.27
N ILE A 83 12.07 -5.13 13.13
CA ILE A 83 13.20 -4.72 13.95
C ILE A 83 14.40 -4.31 13.07
N LEU A 84 14.68 -5.06 12.00
CA LEU A 84 15.77 -4.75 11.07
C LEU A 84 15.55 -3.39 10.36
N ILE A 85 14.32 -3.09 9.96
CA ILE A 85 14.00 -1.78 9.39
C ILE A 85 14.13 -0.69 10.45
N ALA A 86 13.62 -0.90 11.66
CA ALA A 86 13.78 0.05 12.77
C ALA A 86 15.25 0.32 13.08
N PHE A 87 16.08 -0.73 13.04
CA PHE A 87 17.53 -0.61 13.18
C PHE A 87 18.16 0.24 12.05
N SER A 88 17.71 0.09 10.80
CA SER A 88 18.19 0.94 9.71
C SER A 88 17.84 2.41 9.91
N TYR A 89 16.64 2.72 10.42
CA TYR A 89 16.28 4.10 10.80
C TYR A 89 17.15 4.64 11.93
N ALA A 90 17.39 3.81 12.97
CA ALA A 90 18.23 4.20 14.09
C ALA A 90 19.67 4.50 13.66
N LEU A 91 20.26 3.67 12.79
CA LEU A 91 21.59 3.90 12.24
C LEU A 91 21.64 5.18 11.41
N THR A 92 20.73 5.35 10.46
CA THR A 92 20.66 6.57 9.65
C THR A 92 20.58 7.82 10.52
N THR A 93 19.74 7.77 11.57
CA THR A 93 19.58 8.89 12.52
C THR A 93 20.82 9.12 13.36
N ALA A 94 21.50 8.06 13.79
CA ALA A 94 22.74 8.18 14.59
C ALA A 94 23.87 8.83 13.80
N PHE A 95 24.03 8.48 12.51
CA PHE A 95 25.07 9.07 11.65
C PHE A 95 24.73 10.48 11.14
N ASN A 96 23.44 10.84 11.09
CA ASN A 96 22.95 12.16 10.69
C ASN A 96 22.16 12.81 11.82
N PHE A 97 22.74 12.85 13.03
CA PHE A 97 22.02 13.27 14.22
C PHE A 97 21.57 14.72 14.16
N SER A 98 20.26 14.90 14.16
CA SER A 98 19.59 16.20 14.37
C SER A 98 18.21 15.93 15.00
N GLY A 99 17.65 16.89 15.73
CA GLY A 99 16.32 16.77 16.31
C GLY A 99 15.24 16.50 15.24
N MET A 100 15.38 17.09 14.06
CA MET A 100 14.48 16.89 12.93
C MET A 100 14.59 15.47 12.35
N ASN A 101 15.80 14.94 12.19
CA ASN A 101 15.99 13.56 11.71
C ASN A 101 15.41 12.53 12.69
N VAL A 102 15.58 12.75 14.00
CA VAL A 102 14.96 11.90 15.04
C VAL A 102 13.43 11.94 14.91
N TYR A 103 12.86 13.13 14.80
CA TYR A 103 11.42 13.33 14.66
C TYR A 103 10.89 12.60 13.43
N TYR A 104 11.49 12.80 12.25
CA TYR A 104 11.04 12.17 11.02
C TYR A 104 11.23 10.66 11.03
N ALA A 105 12.34 10.14 11.58
CA ALA A 105 12.55 8.71 11.72
C ALA A 105 11.47 8.04 12.58
N ILE A 106 11.15 8.64 13.73
CA ILE A 106 10.08 8.14 14.61
C ILE A 106 8.73 8.24 13.90
N ARG A 107 8.41 9.38 13.30
CA ARG A 107 7.14 9.59 12.60
C ARG A 107 6.95 8.57 11.49
N ASP A 108 7.92 8.38 10.61
CA ASP A 108 7.82 7.46 9.48
C ASP A 108 7.69 6.01 9.96
N MET A 109 8.46 5.62 10.99
CA MET A 109 8.32 4.29 11.58
C MET A 109 6.92 4.09 12.16
N VAL A 110 6.43 5.04 12.95
CA VAL A 110 5.12 4.93 13.60
C VAL A 110 4.01 4.92 12.56
N ASP A 111 4.03 5.83 11.60
CA ASP A 111 3.00 5.94 10.59
C ASP A 111 2.90 4.67 9.72
N LEU A 112 4.03 4.04 9.35
CA LEU A 112 4.01 2.81 8.54
C LEU A 112 3.60 1.59 9.37
N TYR A 113 4.22 1.39 10.52
CA TYR A 113 4.01 0.16 11.32
C TYR A 113 2.69 0.15 12.06
N CYS A 114 2.19 1.30 12.49
CA CYS A 114 0.87 1.35 13.11
C CYS A 114 -0.23 0.89 12.15
N TYR A 115 -0.17 1.18 10.86
CA TYR A 115 -1.11 0.65 9.88
C TYR A 115 -1.02 -0.88 9.76
N PHE A 116 0.19 -1.41 9.71
CA PHE A 116 0.42 -2.86 9.68
C PHE A 116 -0.14 -3.54 10.93
N PHE A 117 0.19 -3.02 12.12
CA PHE A 117 -0.30 -3.58 13.38
C PHE A 117 -1.81 -3.41 13.59
N ALA A 118 -2.39 -2.29 13.17
CA ALA A 118 -3.85 -2.09 13.21
C ALA A 118 -4.58 -3.20 12.43
N ALA A 119 -4.06 -3.55 11.26
CA ALA A 119 -4.62 -4.61 10.44
C ALA A 119 -4.38 -6.02 11.03
N LEU A 120 -3.21 -6.28 11.60
CA LEU A 120 -2.94 -7.53 12.33
C LEU A 120 -3.90 -7.74 13.51
N ILE A 121 -4.15 -6.70 14.29
CA ILE A 121 -5.08 -6.76 15.43
C ILE A 121 -6.50 -7.05 14.94
N ALA A 122 -6.94 -6.35 13.89
CA ALA A 122 -8.27 -6.50 13.33
C ALA A 122 -8.51 -7.88 12.72
N SER A 123 -7.49 -8.51 12.12
CA SER A 123 -7.58 -9.81 11.49
C SER A 123 -7.93 -10.95 12.46
N LYS A 124 -7.76 -10.76 13.77
CA LYS A 124 -8.23 -11.70 14.79
C LYS A 124 -9.76 -11.85 14.76
N GLN A 125 -10.48 -10.77 14.45
CA GLN A 125 -11.95 -10.76 14.40
C GLN A 125 -12.51 -10.77 12.97
N LEU A 126 -11.71 -10.38 11.96
CA LEU A 126 -12.13 -10.28 10.57
C LEU A 126 -11.46 -11.33 9.70
N THR A 127 -12.13 -11.66 8.60
CA THR A 127 -11.55 -12.40 7.48
C THR A 127 -11.46 -11.50 6.25
N LEU A 128 -10.63 -11.87 5.25
CA LEU A 128 -10.57 -11.12 3.99
C LEU A 128 -11.94 -11.00 3.32
N LYS A 129 -12.77 -12.07 3.43
CA LYS A 129 -14.14 -12.11 2.89
C LYS A 129 -15.06 -11.11 3.61
N ASP A 130 -14.96 -11.02 4.93
CA ASP A 130 -15.78 -10.09 5.72
C ASP A 130 -15.45 -8.64 5.36
N VAL A 131 -14.16 -8.32 5.26
CA VAL A 131 -13.71 -7.00 4.83
C VAL A 131 -14.22 -6.69 3.41
N SER A 132 -14.04 -7.62 2.45
CA SER A 132 -14.47 -7.39 1.07
C SER A 132 -15.98 -7.15 0.94
N LYS A 133 -16.81 -7.88 1.68
CA LYS A 133 -18.26 -7.70 1.71
C LYS A 133 -18.65 -6.35 2.32
N THR A 134 -18.00 -5.98 3.42
CA THR A 134 -18.35 -4.76 4.16
C THR A 134 -18.01 -3.50 3.38
N ILE A 135 -16.86 -3.46 2.71
CA ILE A 135 -16.43 -2.28 1.94
C ILE A 135 -16.97 -2.28 0.49
N TYR A 136 -17.67 -3.33 0.05
CA TYR A 136 -18.10 -3.49 -1.34
C TYR A 136 -18.84 -2.27 -1.89
N TRP A 137 -19.90 -1.85 -1.21
CA TRP A 137 -20.71 -0.72 -1.68
C TRP A 137 -19.95 0.60 -1.67
N PHE A 138 -19.07 0.77 -0.69
CA PHE A 138 -18.22 1.96 -0.65
C PHE A 138 -17.27 2.00 -1.87
N VAL A 139 -16.58 0.91 -2.16
CA VAL A 139 -15.68 0.82 -3.33
C VAL A 139 -16.46 0.95 -4.63
N PHE A 140 -17.65 0.35 -4.71
CA PHE A 140 -18.53 0.48 -5.87
C PHE A 140 -18.90 1.95 -6.13
N PHE A 141 -19.39 2.67 -5.13
CA PHE A 141 -19.74 4.09 -5.29
C PHE A 141 -18.51 4.97 -5.55
N MET A 142 -17.37 4.65 -4.96
CA MET A 142 -16.10 5.30 -5.25
C MET A 142 -15.73 5.15 -6.74
N CYS A 143 -15.88 3.96 -7.30
CA CYS A 143 -15.62 3.72 -8.73
C CYS A 143 -16.62 4.45 -9.65
N ILE A 144 -17.90 4.46 -9.31
CA ILE A 144 -18.92 5.23 -10.06
C ILE A 144 -18.61 6.74 -10.01
N TYR A 145 -18.16 7.22 -8.85
CA TYR A 145 -17.74 8.61 -8.73
C TYR A 145 -16.50 8.92 -9.60
N GLY A 146 -15.55 8.01 -9.71
CA GLY A 146 -14.41 8.16 -10.63
C GLY A 146 -14.83 8.26 -12.09
N LEU A 147 -15.87 7.50 -12.53
CA LEU A 147 -16.47 7.64 -13.86
C LEU A 147 -17.12 9.03 -14.04
N TYR A 148 -17.85 9.49 -13.02
CA TYR A 148 -18.44 10.83 -13.03
C TYR A 148 -17.38 11.93 -13.14
N GLU A 149 -16.30 11.85 -12.33
CA GLU A 149 -15.17 12.79 -12.39
C GLU A 149 -14.54 12.82 -13.78
N ALA A 150 -14.30 11.66 -14.40
CA ALA A 150 -13.75 11.56 -15.74
C ALA A 150 -14.68 12.16 -16.81
N ALA A 151 -15.99 11.99 -16.67
CA ALA A 151 -16.99 12.49 -17.62
C ALA A 151 -17.21 14.01 -17.50
N THR A 152 -17.16 14.55 -16.27
CA THR A 152 -17.46 15.97 -16.02
C THR A 152 -16.21 16.85 -15.95
N ASN A 153 -15.03 16.25 -15.89
CA ASN A 153 -13.77 16.93 -15.64
C ASN A 153 -13.78 17.76 -14.34
N SER A 154 -14.59 17.36 -13.36
CA SER A 154 -14.77 18.09 -12.10
C SER A 154 -14.83 17.15 -10.91
N ASN A 155 -14.07 17.45 -9.86
CA ASN A 155 -14.08 16.69 -8.62
C ASN A 155 -14.77 17.47 -7.50
N ILE A 156 -16.10 17.27 -7.39
CA ILE A 156 -16.93 17.90 -6.36
C ILE A 156 -16.58 17.38 -4.96
N LEU A 157 -16.31 16.08 -4.83
CA LEU A 157 -16.00 15.44 -3.56
C LEU A 157 -14.74 16.03 -2.93
N TYR A 158 -13.68 16.19 -3.73
CA TYR A 158 -12.44 16.81 -3.29
C TYR A 158 -12.66 18.27 -2.86
N LYS A 159 -13.44 19.05 -3.63
CA LYS A 159 -13.81 20.43 -3.25
C LYS A 159 -14.50 20.48 -1.89
N VAL A 160 -15.47 19.59 -1.67
CA VAL A 160 -16.24 19.54 -0.43
C VAL A 160 -15.38 19.11 0.76
N ILE A 161 -14.52 18.13 0.58
CA ILE A 161 -13.57 17.69 1.61
C ILE A 161 -12.59 18.82 1.94
N ASN A 162 -12.07 19.50 0.93
CA ASN A 162 -11.10 20.58 1.10
C ASN A 162 -11.67 21.83 1.79
N LEU A 163 -12.98 22.05 1.71
CA LEU A 163 -13.67 23.10 2.50
C LEU A 163 -13.65 22.81 4.00
N ALA A 164 -13.64 21.53 4.40
CA ALA A 164 -13.60 21.12 5.81
C ALA A 164 -12.17 20.94 6.33
N PHE A 165 -11.29 20.46 5.46
CA PHE A 165 -9.91 20.13 5.75
C PHE A 165 -9.03 20.69 4.63
N PRO A 166 -8.49 21.90 4.77
CA PRO A 166 -7.61 22.49 3.76
C PRO A 166 -6.44 21.55 3.50
N ALA A 167 -6.29 21.13 2.24
CA ALA A 167 -5.18 20.27 1.86
C ALA A 167 -3.90 21.11 1.80
N HIS A 168 -2.85 20.65 2.46
CA HIS A 168 -1.50 21.17 2.24
C HIS A 168 -1.04 20.75 0.84
N ASP A 169 -0.59 21.70 0.03
CA ASP A 169 -0.03 21.51 -1.32
C ASP A 169 -0.92 20.66 -2.24
N GLY A 170 -2.00 21.25 -2.72
CA GLY A 170 -2.88 20.57 -3.67
C GLY A 170 -2.41 20.72 -5.10
N TRP A 171 -2.30 19.62 -5.82
CA TRP A 171 -2.28 19.60 -7.29
C TRP A 171 -3.58 20.14 -7.90
N TYR A 172 -4.56 20.43 -7.04
CA TYR A 172 -5.81 21.05 -7.39
C TYR A 172 -5.77 22.54 -7.06
N ASN A 173 -6.00 23.37 -8.06
CA ASN A 173 -6.40 24.72 -7.81
C ASN A 173 -7.70 24.74 -6.98
N LEU A 174 -7.87 25.73 -6.10
CA LEU A 174 -9.09 25.94 -5.29
C LEU A 174 -10.39 25.87 -6.10
N ASN A 175 -10.33 26.05 -7.41
CA ASN A 175 -11.43 25.94 -8.35
C ASN A 175 -11.76 24.49 -8.77
N GLY A 176 -11.02 23.48 -8.29
CA GLY A 176 -11.25 22.05 -8.59
C GLY A 176 -10.97 21.69 -10.04
N ASN A 177 -10.24 22.50 -10.77
CA ASN A 177 -9.72 22.14 -12.07
C ASN A 177 -8.42 21.38 -11.87
N ILE A 178 -8.30 20.25 -12.53
CA ILE A 178 -7.12 19.41 -12.47
C ILE A 178 -6.01 20.12 -13.23
N SER A 179 -4.96 20.52 -12.53
CA SER A 179 -3.80 21.17 -13.16
C SER A 179 -2.90 20.19 -13.94
N ALA A 180 -3.09 18.88 -13.73
CA ALA A 180 -2.33 17.85 -14.41
C ALA A 180 -3.09 17.32 -15.63
N SER A 181 -3.16 18.11 -16.70
CA SER A 181 -3.63 17.62 -18.00
C SER A 181 -2.44 17.15 -18.84
N GLU A 182 -2.34 15.85 -19.10
CA GLU A 182 -1.53 15.38 -20.22
C GLU A 182 -2.38 15.54 -21.50
N GLY A 183 -2.21 16.63 -22.21
CA GLY A 183 -2.94 16.94 -23.43
C GLY A 183 -4.45 17.12 -23.21
N TRP A 184 -5.26 16.31 -23.86
CA TRP A 184 -6.74 16.38 -23.84
C TRP A 184 -7.39 15.58 -22.70
N ARG A 185 -6.61 14.82 -21.89
CA ARG A 185 -7.15 13.87 -20.91
C ARG A 185 -6.85 14.33 -19.48
N ILE A 186 -7.91 14.49 -18.70
CA ILE A 186 -7.83 14.75 -17.27
C ILE A 186 -7.70 13.42 -16.52
N ARG A 187 -6.77 13.34 -15.59
CA ARG A 187 -6.55 12.16 -14.74
C ARG A 187 -7.43 12.22 -13.49
N THR A 188 -8.17 11.17 -13.20
CA THR A 188 -9.01 11.11 -11.99
C THR A 188 -8.18 10.92 -10.74
N ILE A 189 -8.67 11.49 -9.60
CA ILE A 189 -8.05 11.34 -8.27
C ILE A 189 -9.03 10.91 -7.19
N ILE A 190 -10.33 11.06 -7.41
CA ILE A 190 -11.42 10.77 -6.47
C ILE A 190 -11.23 11.52 -5.14
N THR A 191 -10.68 10.87 -4.10
CA THR A 191 -10.37 11.47 -2.79
C THR A 191 -8.89 11.64 -2.55
N THR A 192 -8.05 11.12 -3.43
CA THR A 192 -6.59 11.13 -3.24
C THR A 192 -5.97 12.44 -3.70
N LYS A 193 -4.74 12.70 -3.26
CA LYS A 193 -3.99 13.91 -3.58
C LYS A 193 -3.44 13.90 -5.02
N HIS A 194 -3.17 12.70 -5.55
CA HIS A 194 -2.46 12.53 -6.83
C HIS A 194 -2.99 11.30 -7.59
N PRO A 195 -3.02 11.31 -8.93
CA PRO A 195 -3.46 10.18 -9.72
C PRO A 195 -2.69 8.88 -9.44
N THR A 196 -1.38 8.96 -9.17
CA THR A 196 -0.59 7.77 -8.82
C THR A 196 -1.00 7.19 -7.48
N THR A 197 -1.38 8.01 -6.50
CA THR A 197 -1.93 7.56 -5.20
C THR A 197 -3.24 6.82 -5.40
N LEU A 198 -4.14 7.36 -6.22
CA LEU A 198 -5.37 6.67 -6.61
C LEU A 198 -5.05 5.35 -7.30
N GLY A 199 -4.14 5.36 -8.26
CA GLY A 199 -3.74 4.15 -8.98
C GLY A 199 -3.20 3.05 -8.06
N THR A 200 -2.43 3.41 -7.01
CA THR A 200 -1.98 2.46 -5.99
C THR A 200 -3.16 1.84 -5.25
N LEU A 201 -4.05 2.69 -4.74
CA LEU A 201 -5.24 2.23 -4.01
C LEU A 201 -6.11 1.31 -4.87
N LEU A 202 -6.39 1.70 -6.13
CA LEU A 202 -7.19 0.91 -7.06
C LEU A 202 -6.54 -0.44 -7.38
N THR A 203 -5.21 -0.47 -7.58
CA THR A 203 -4.46 -1.72 -7.83
C THR A 203 -4.51 -2.64 -6.61
N ILE A 204 -4.31 -2.11 -5.40
CA ILE A 204 -4.43 -2.88 -4.16
C ILE A 204 -5.85 -3.44 -4.00
N LEU A 205 -6.89 -2.61 -4.21
CA LEU A 205 -8.28 -3.05 -4.14
C LEU A 205 -8.60 -4.09 -5.22
N PHE A 206 -8.06 -3.93 -6.44
CA PHE A 206 -8.23 -4.90 -7.51
C PHE A 206 -7.65 -6.27 -7.11
N VAL A 207 -6.41 -6.31 -6.63
CA VAL A 207 -5.77 -7.56 -6.16
C VAL A 207 -6.52 -8.13 -4.96
N PHE A 208 -6.99 -7.28 -4.05
CA PHE A 208 -7.79 -7.70 -2.90
C PHE A 208 -9.10 -8.38 -3.31
N TYR A 209 -9.88 -7.76 -4.21
CA TYR A 209 -11.11 -8.36 -4.72
C TYR A 209 -10.84 -9.57 -5.61
N TRP A 210 -9.75 -9.59 -6.37
CA TRP A 210 -9.32 -10.76 -7.13
C TRP A 210 -9.06 -11.96 -6.22
N ASN A 211 -8.36 -11.76 -5.10
CA ASN A 211 -8.08 -12.82 -4.13
C ASN A 211 -9.30 -13.27 -3.33
N THR A 212 -10.26 -12.37 -3.11
CA THR A 212 -11.50 -12.72 -2.39
C THR A 212 -12.61 -13.23 -3.32
N TYR A 213 -12.37 -13.17 -4.63
CA TYR A 213 -13.27 -13.65 -5.64
C TYR A 213 -13.38 -15.18 -5.62
N GLN A 214 -14.61 -15.65 -5.54
CA GLN A 214 -14.93 -17.08 -5.62
C GLN A 214 -15.87 -17.34 -6.78
N SER A 215 -15.41 -18.18 -7.74
CA SER A 215 -16.16 -18.49 -8.97
C SER A 215 -17.48 -19.25 -8.72
N LYS A 216 -17.63 -19.91 -7.56
CA LYS A 216 -18.82 -20.67 -7.17
C LYS A 216 -19.76 -19.89 -6.23
N SER A 217 -19.49 -18.63 -5.95
CA SER A 217 -20.32 -17.81 -5.08
C SER A 217 -21.55 -17.31 -5.82
N MET A 218 -22.70 -17.27 -5.13
CA MET A 218 -23.93 -16.61 -5.58
C MET A 218 -23.73 -15.11 -5.90
N HIS A 219 -22.59 -14.54 -5.51
CA HIS A 219 -22.19 -13.16 -5.77
C HIS A 219 -21.20 -13.00 -6.93
N TYR A 220 -21.08 -13.99 -7.80
CA TYR A 220 -20.18 -14.00 -8.95
C TYR A 220 -20.25 -12.71 -9.80
N ILE A 221 -21.47 -12.32 -10.20
CA ILE A 221 -21.71 -11.13 -11.01
C ILE A 221 -21.24 -9.85 -10.29
N LYS A 222 -21.53 -9.72 -8.98
CA LYS A 222 -21.10 -8.55 -8.19
C LYS A 222 -19.58 -8.43 -8.16
N ASN A 223 -18.87 -9.55 -7.99
CA ASN A 223 -17.41 -9.56 -7.95
C ASN A 223 -16.79 -9.20 -9.30
N ILE A 224 -17.35 -9.70 -10.41
CA ILE A 224 -16.91 -9.28 -11.75
C ILE A 224 -17.17 -7.79 -11.96
N CYS A 225 -18.35 -7.31 -11.60
CA CYS A 225 -18.70 -5.90 -11.75
C CYS A 225 -17.67 -4.98 -11.04
N ILE A 226 -17.31 -5.28 -9.79
CA ILE A 226 -16.35 -4.46 -9.05
C ILE A 226 -14.94 -4.54 -9.65
N LEU A 227 -14.50 -5.72 -10.13
CA LEU A 227 -13.21 -5.87 -10.79
C LEU A 227 -13.13 -5.09 -12.09
N VAL A 228 -14.19 -5.12 -12.90
CA VAL A 228 -14.27 -4.33 -14.13
C VAL A 228 -14.26 -2.84 -13.83
N LEU A 229 -15.04 -2.39 -12.85
CA LEU A 229 -15.09 -0.98 -12.46
C LEU A 229 -13.73 -0.49 -11.92
N LEU A 230 -13.05 -1.29 -11.10
CA LEU A 230 -11.70 -0.98 -10.63
C LEU A 230 -10.70 -0.91 -11.79
N GLY A 231 -10.74 -1.86 -12.73
CA GLY A 231 -9.89 -1.84 -13.92
C GLY A 231 -10.11 -0.60 -14.79
N ILE A 232 -11.36 -0.21 -15.02
CA ILE A 232 -11.68 1.02 -15.76
C ILE A 232 -11.11 2.26 -15.02
N ASN A 233 -11.27 2.35 -13.70
CA ASN A 233 -10.75 3.47 -12.93
C ASN A 233 -9.22 3.51 -12.91
N VAL A 234 -8.51 2.37 -12.95
CA VAL A 234 -7.05 2.33 -13.13
C VAL A 234 -6.64 2.97 -14.47
N ILE A 235 -7.41 2.72 -15.53
CA ILE A 235 -7.16 3.36 -16.82
C ILE A 235 -7.46 4.86 -16.76
N LEU A 236 -8.54 5.27 -16.10
CA LEU A 236 -8.95 6.68 -15.99
C LEU A 236 -8.01 7.50 -15.13
N CYS A 237 -7.39 6.93 -14.10
CA CYS A 237 -6.38 7.65 -13.32
C CYS A 237 -5.08 7.92 -14.11
N GLY A 238 -4.90 7.27 -15.28
CA GLY A 238 -3.77 7.49 -16.17
C GLY A 238 -2.41 7.06 -15.59
N SER A 239 -2.37 6.29 -14.50
CA SER A 239 -1.14 5.79 -13.90
C SER A 239 -0.63 4.57 -14.66
N ARG A 240 0.40 4.75 -15.48
CA ARG A 240 1.03 3.66 -16.26
C ARG A 240 1.56 2.56 -15.35
N ALA A 241 2.16 2.92 -14.20
CA ALA A 241 2.67 1.98 -13.21
C ALA A 241 1.55 1.12 -12.62
N SER A 242 0.40 1.71 -12.28
CA SER A 242 -0.75 0.99 -11.74
C SER A 242 -1.34 0.01 -12.74
N PHE A 243 -1.45 0.43 -14.00
CA PHE A 243 -1.91 -0.44 -15.07
C PHE A 243 -0.95 -1.61 -15.30
N ALA A 244 0.36 -1.35 -15.35
CA ALA A 244 1.37 -2.39 -15.49
C ALA A 244 1.34 -3.37 -14.31
N CYS A 245 1.24 -2.89 -13.08
CA CYS A 245 1.13 -3.73 -11.88
C CYS A 245 -0.12 -4.62 -11.90
N MET A 246 -1.27 -4.07 -12.31
CA MET A 246 -2.51 -4.84 -12.45
C MET A 246 -2.38 -5.91 -13.54
N ALA A 247 -1.82 -5.57 -14.70
CA ALA A 247 -1.60 -6.51 -15.80
C ALA A 247 -0.64 -7.64 -15.39
N ILE A 248 0.49 -7.32 -14.74
CA ILE A 248 1.44 -8.30 -14.23
C ILE A 248 0.78 -9.21 -13.19
N ALA A 249 -0.05 -8.67 -12.28
CA ALA A 249 -0.78 -9.45 -11.30
C ALA A 249 -1.74 -10.47 -11.97
N LEU A 250 -2.47 -10.06 -12.99
CA LEU A 250 -3.35 -10.96 -13.76
C LEU A 250 -2.55 -12.06 -14.49
N ILE A 251 -1.48 -11.67 -15.19
CA ILE A 251 -0.59 -12.60 -15.88
C ILE A 251 0.00 -13.60 -14.91
N TYR A 252 0.53 -13.15 -13.79
CA TYR A 252 1.10 -14.02 -12.76
C TYR A 252 0.07 -15.02 -12.22
N SER A 253 -1.14 -14.53 -11.89
CA SER A 253 -2.23 -15.40 -11.41
C SER A 253 -2.59 -16.49 -12.42
N TYR A 254 -2.61 -16.16 -13.71
CA TYR A 254 -2.83 -17.12 -14.78
C TYR A 254 -1.66 -18.12 -14.92
N VAL A 255 -0.44 -17.62 -14.94
CA VAL A 255 0.78 -18.43 -15.16
C VAL A 255 1.07 -19.36 -13.99
N LYS A 256 0.73 -18.96 -12.76
CA LYS A 256 0.93 -19.76 -11.55
C LYS A 256 0.30 -21.16 -11.68
N THR A 257 -0.86 -21.24 -12.33
CA THR A 257 -1.63 -22.49 -12.52
C THR A 257 -1.10 -23.35 -13.68
N LYS A 258 -0.13 -22.86 -14.45
CA LYS A 258 0.41 -23.54 -15.63
C LYS A 258 1.69 -24.34 -15.34
N GLY A 259 2.01 -25.25 -16.25
CA GLY A 259 3.24 -26.05 -16.16
C GLY A 259 4.52 -25.21 -16.30
N PHE A 260 5.65 -25.81 -15.93
CA PHE A 260 6.97 -25.16 -15.88
C PHE A 260 7.38 -24.48 -17.20
N LEU A 261 7.17 -25.15 -18.34
CA LEU A 261 7.52 -24.61 -19.66
C LEU A 261 6.75 -23.32 -19.99
N MET A 262 5.44 -23.26 -19.63
CA MET A 262 4.64 -22.05 -19.82
C MET A 262 5.16 -20.90 -18.94
N LYS A 263 5.64 -21.18 -17.73
CA LYS A 263 6.26 -20.16 -16.86
C LYS A 263 7.52 -19.59 -17.48
N ILE A 264 8.41 -20.44 -18.01
CA ILE A 264 9.62 -19.98 -18.71
C ILE A 264 9.24 -19.14 -19.92
N PHE A 265 8.28 -19.59 -20.73
CA PHE A 265 7.81 -18.85 -21.90
C PHE A 265 7.31 -17.45 -21.53
N PHE A 266 6.48 -17.33 -20.48
CA PHE A 266 5.99 -16.03 -20.02
C PHE A 266 7.10 -15.14 -19.46
N VAL A 267 8.03 -15.67 -18.69
CA VAL A 267 9.19 -14.91 -18.20
C VAL A 267 10.03 -14.43 -19.38
N GLY A 268 10.30 -15.30 -20.35
CA GLY A 268 11.02 -14.95 -21.56
C GLY A 268 10.31 -13.86 -22.36
N MET A 269 8.98 -13.96 -22.50
CA MET A 269 8.17 -12.96 -23.18
C MET A 269 8.17 -11.62 -22.47
N LEU A 270 8.12 -11.61 -21.13
CA LEU A 270 8.21 -10.38 -20.33
C LEU A 270 9.59 -9.72 -20.47
N VAL A 271 10.67 -10.51 -20.40
CA VAL A 271 12.04 -10.00 -20.58
C VAL A 271 12.23 -9.44 -21.99
N PHE A 272 11.76 -10.17 -23.01
CA PHE A 272 11.81 -9.73 -24.39
C PHE A 272 11.00 -8.44 -24.62
N SER A 273 9.78 -8.39 -24.11
CA SER A 273 8.92 -7.20 -24.20
C SER A 273 9.54 -6.01 -23.50
N ALA A 274 10.12 -6.21 -22.30
CA ALA A 274 10.81 -5.16 -21.57
C ALA A 274 12.03 -4.65 -22.34
N SER A 275 12.86 -5.55 -22.87
CA SER A 275 14.02 -5.18 -23.69
C SER A 275 13.61 -4.44 -24.97
N TYR A 276 12.56 -4.91 -25.64
CA TYR A 276 12.03 -4.25 -26.84
C TYR A 276 11.49 -2.85 -26.50
N MET A 277 10.74 -2.72 -25.41
CA MET A 277 10.20 -1.41 -24.99
C MET A 277 11.33 -0.44 -24.59
N VAL A 278 12.38 -0.92 -23.93
CA VAL A 278 13.55 -0.08 -23.63
C VAL A 278 14.23 0.38 -24.92
N ASN A 279 14.51 -0.52 -25.87
CA ASN A 279 15.14 -0.15 -27.14
C ASN A 279 14.24 0.80 -27.95
N TYR A 280 12.95 0.51 -28.05
CA TYR A 280 11.99 1.38 -28.71
C TYR A 280 11.92 2.76 -28.06
N ALA A 281 11.95 2.82 -26.73
CA ALA A 281 11.97 4.07 -25.98
C ALA A 281 13.25 4.87 -26.26
N VAL A 282 14.39 4.19 -26.30
CA VAL A 282 15.67 4.84 -26.61
C VAL A 282 15.71 5.40 -28.04
N GLU A 283 15.19 4.63 -29.01
CA GLU A 283 15.29 5.00 -30.43
C GLU A 283 14.22 6.01 -30.88
N HIS A 284 12.99 5.93 -30.34
CA HIS A 284 11.83 6.65 -30.90
C HIS A 284 11.14 7.59 -29.93
N LEU A 285 11.36 7.47 -28.63
CA LEU A 285 10.66 8.28 -27.63
C LEU A 285 11.53 9.36 -27.00
N MET A 286 12.85 9.39 -27.27
CA MET A 286 13.74 10.43 -26.73
C MET A 286 13.35 11.84 -27.18
N ASP A 287 12.80 11.97 -28.39
CA ASP A 287 12.38 13.24 -28.97
C ASP A 287 10.91 13.60 -28.68
N THR A 288 10.18 12.74 -27.94
CA THR A 288 8.78 12.94 -27.60
C THR A 288 8.60 13.23 -26.11
N LYS A 289 7.47 13.86 -25.73
CA LYS A 289 7.10 14.07 -24.31
C LYS A 289 7.08 12.76 -23.49
N ASP A 290 6.83 11.61 -24.14
CA ASP A 290 6.85 10.30 -23.49
C ASP A 290 8.27 9.79 -23.24
N GLY A 291 9.22 10.11 -24.09
CA GLY A 291 10.65 9.84 -23.88
C GLY A 291 11.24 10.66 -22.74
N SER A 292 10.79 11.88 -22.54
CA SER A 292 11.22 12.73 -21.43
C SER A 292 10.95 12.09 -20.07
N SER A 293 9.86 11.31 -19.95
CA SER A 293 9.54 10.59 -18.69
C SER A 293 10.53 9.46 -18.36
N ILE A 294 11.09 8.76 -19.35
CA ILE A 294 12.12 7.71 -19.13
C ILE A 294 13.46 8.37 -18.83
N MET A 295 13.80 9.41 -19.58
CA MET A 295 15.02 10.19 -19.36
C MET A 295 15.03 10.80 -17.95
N LEU A 296 13.89 11.36 -17.51
CA LEU A 296 13.71 11.86 -16.17
C LEU A 296 14.01 10.78 -15.10
N ARG A 297 13.59 9.53 -15.31
CA ARG A 297 13.88 8.42 -14.38
C ARG A 297 15.36 8.07 -14.33
N LEU A 298 16.02 8.04 -15.47
CA LEU A 298 17.46 7.82 -15.55
C LEU A 298 18.23 8.94 -14.86
N THR A 299 17.80 10.17 -15.05
CA THR A 299 18.36 11.35 -14.39
C THR A 299 18.14 11.30 -12.88
N GLN A 300 16.93 10.94 -12.41
CA GLN A 300 16.64 10.72 -10.98
C GLN A 300 17.51 9.63 -10.38
N MET A 301 17.77 8.55 -11.12
CA MET A 301 18.66 7.47 -10.70
C MET A 301 20.11 7.97 -10.58
N ALA A 302 20.64 8.63 -11.60
CA ALA A 302 21.99 9.20 -11.59
C ALA A 302 22.16 10.19 -10.44
N TYR A 303 21.20 11.10 -10.25
CA TYR A 303 21.16 12.03 -9.14
C TYR A 303 21.18 11.34 -7.78
N SER A 304 20.40 10.25 -7.63
CA SER A 304 20.36 9.49 -6.39
C SER A 304 21.72 8.89 -6.04
N PHE A 305 22.42 8.33 -7.03
CA PHE A 305 23.78 7.81 -6.84
C PHE A 305 24.80 8.90 -6.54
N GLU A 306 24.63 10.08 -7.10
CA GLU A 306 25.49 11.22 -6.79
C GLU A 306 25.31 11.69 -5.34
N LYS A 307 24.07 11.87 -4.89
CA LYS A 307 23.76 12.36 -3.54
C LYS A 307 24.19 11.39 -2.42
N ILE A 308 24.30 10.08 -2.69
CA ILE A 308 24.76 9.10 -1.68
C ILE A 308 26.28 8.91 -1.63
N LYS A 309 27.06 9.51 -2.52
CA LYS A 309 28.53 9.28 -2.58
C LYS A 309 29.23 9.46 -1.22
N ASN A 310 28.77 10.45 -0.43
CA ASN A 310 29.36 10.77 0.89
C ASN A 310 28.83 9.86 2.01
N SER A 311 27.66 9.23 1.83
CA SER A 311 26.99 8.43 2.86
C SER A 311 26.30 7.19 2.26
N PRO A 312 27.05 6.30 1.57
CA PRO A 312 26.43 5.24 0.75
C PRO A 312 25.67 4.18 1.58
N ILE A 313 26.08 3.95 2.83
CA ILE A 313 25.53 2.89 3.67
C ILE A 313 24.26 3.35 4.39
N TRP A 314 24.31 4.51 5.07
CA TRP A 314 23.24 5.00 5.94
C TRP A 314 22.49 6.22 5.39
N GLY A 315 22.89 6.76 4.23
CA GLY A 315 22.23 7.89 3.59
C GLY A 315 22.47 9.25 4.29
N ASN A 316 21.68 10.25 3.91
CA ASN A 316 21.83 11.62 4.34
C ASN A 316 20.90 12.05 5.48
N GLY A 317 20.02 11.16 5.94
CA GLY A 317 19.07 11.42 7.03
C GLY A 317 17.62 11.17 6.64
N SER A 318 16.79 10.87 7.63
CA SER A 318 15.35 10.61 7.41
C SER A 318 14.66 11.85 6.82
N ASN A 319 13.92 11.65 5.73
CA ASN A 319 13.18 12.69 5.03
C ASN A 319 14.04 13.83 4.41
N TYR A 320 15.34 13.55 4.18
CA TYR A 320 16.26 14.48 3.54
C TYR A 320 15.76 14.93 2.16
N THR A 321 15.26 13.99 1.34
CA THR A 321 14.71 14.29 0.02
C THR A 321 13.52 15.24 0.05
N ALA A 322 12.66 15.13 1.05
CA ALA A 322 11.47 15.98 1.13
C ALA A 322 11.76 17.42 1.57
N HIS A 323 12.85 17.65 2.30
CA HIS A 323 13.22 18.99 2.80
C HIS A 323 14.27 19.66 1.95
N GLN A 324 15.40 19.02 1.68
CA GLN A 324 16.50 19.68 0.99
C GLN A 324 16.36 19.70 -0.54
N ILE A 325 15.73 18.66 -1.12
CA ILE A 325 15.55 18.64 -2.59
C ILE A 325 14.40 19.55 -3.03
N LYS A 326 13.39 19.80 -2.15
CA LYS A 326 12.33 20.78 -2.46
C LYS A 326 12.86 22.21 -2.47
N ASP A 327 13.86 22.53 -1.64
CA ASP A 327 14.41 23.89 -1.51
C ASP A 327 15.54 24.15 -2.51
N GLU A 328 16.21 23.12 -2.98
CA GLU A 328 17.11 23.21 -4.12
C GLU A 328 16.26 23.12 -5.40
N ASP A 329 16.17 24.23 -6.16
CA ASP A 329 15.76 24.19 -7.58
C ASP A 329 16.76 23.29 -8.33
N VAL A 330 16.48 21.98 -8.33
CA VAL A 330 17.36 21.01 -8.97
C VAL A 330 17.16 21.12 -10.47
N ARG A 331 17.89 22.05 -11.07
CA ARG A 331 18.04 22.18 -12.52
C ARG A 331 19.18 21.27 -12.94
N PHE A 332 18.87 20.26 -13.71
CA PHE A 332 19.89 19.47 -14.41
C PHE A 332 20.00 19.98 -15.84
N ASN A 333 21.17 20.45 -16.17
CA ASN A 333 21.60 21.07 -17.43
C ASN A 333 21.09 22.50 -17.68
N ASP A 334 21.84 23.23 -18.50
CA ASP A 334 21.58 24.59 -18.96
C ASP A 334 20.26 24.77 -19.74
N ASP A 335 19.51 23.66 -19.98
CA ASP A 335 18.27 23.63 -20.74
C ASP A 335 16.99 23.51 -19.85
N ASP A 336 16.99 24.08 -18.64
CA ASP A 336 15.78 24.28 -17.80
C ASP A 336 14.87 23.06 -17.51
N GLU A 337 15.36 21.83 -17.62
CA GLU A 337 14.58 20.65 -17.22
C GLU A 337 14.53 20.49 -15.69
N PHE A 338 13.41 20.90 -15.11
CA PHE A 338 13.09 20.75 -13.71
C PHE A 338 12.88 19.27 -13.36
N ILE A 339 13.70 18.69 -12.48
CA ILE A 339 13.42 17.38 -11.88
C ILE A 339 12.28 17.55 -10.89
N GLY A 340 11.05 17.42 -11.35
CA GLY A 340 9.90 17.32 -10.45
C GLY A 340 10.06 16.09 -9.55
N GLY A 341 10.21 16.27 -8.27
CA GLY A 341 10.37 15.31 -7.17
C GLY A 341 10.67 13.84 -7.50
N LEU A 342 11.42 13.16 -6.65
CA LEU A 342 11.72 11.72 -6.84
C LEU A 342 10.46 10.88 -6.76
N GLU A 343 10.17 10.09 -7.78
CA GLU A 343 8.94 9.32 -7.87
C GLU A 343 9.08 7.84 -7.46
N SER A 344 10.31 7.35 -7.25
CA SER A 344 10.55 5.97 -6.82
C SER A 344 10.93 5.91 -5.34
N VAL A 345 10.25 5.04 -4.57
CA VAL A 345 10.61 4.77 -3.17
C VAL A 345 12.05 4.26 -3.05
N ALA A 346 12.54 3.52 -4.06
CA ALA A 346 13.92 3.06 -4.08
C ALA A 346 14.92 4.22 -4.07
N PHE A 347 14.68 5.24 -4.91
CA PHE A 347 15.57 6.40 -4.99
C PHE A 347 15.50 7.26 -3.73
N ILE A 348 14.30 7.46 -3.20
CA ILE A 348 14.09 8.22 -1.97
C ILE A 348 14.81 7.52 -0.80
N TYR A 349 14.61 6.21 -0.63
CA TYR A 349 15.27 5.47 0.45
C TYR A 349 16.78 5.36 0.26
N LEU A 350 17.24 5.32 -0.99
CA LEU A 350 18.66 5.34 -1.30
C LEU A 350 19.32 6.65 -0.81
N ILE A 351 18.71 7.79 -1.10
CA ILE A 351 19.21 9.08 -0.66
C ILE A 351 19.07 9.27 0.84
N ASP A 352 17.87 8.99 1.38
CA ASP A 352 17.55 9.26 2.78
C ASP A 352 18.29 8.30 3.73
N ARG A 353 18.31 6.99 3.40
CA ARG A 353 18.77 5.92 4.30
C ARG A 353 19.86 5.02 3.72
N GLY A 354 20.40 5.37 2.56
CA GLY A 354 21.47 4.64 1.88
C GLY A 354 21.05 3.23 1.41
N ILE A 355 22.05 2.44 1.06
CA ILE A 355 21.86 1.05 0.63
C ILE A 355 21.20 0.21 1.71
N LEU A 356 21.53 0.45 2.99
CA LEU A 356 20.93 -0.27 4.11
C LEU A 356 19.41 -0.06 4.19
N GLY A 357 18.93 1.18 3.99
CA GLY A 357 17.50 1.49 3.96
C GLY A 357 16.77 0.80 2.83
N VAL A 358 17.34 0.81 1.63
CA VAL A 358 16.78 0.11 0.46
C VAL A 358 16.74 -1.41 0.70
N LEU A 359 17.86 -2.01 1.11
CA LEU A 359 17.94 -3.46 1.33
C LEU A 359 16.95 -3.93 2.40
N THR A 360 16.87 -3.25 3.55
CA THR A 360 15.97 -3.64 4.63
C THR A 360 14.50 -3.51 4.22
N PHE A 361 14.15 -2.48 3.47
CA PHE A 361 12.80 -2.27 2.97
C PHE A 361 12.37 -3.36 1.98
N TYR A 362 13.19 -3.65 0.96
CA TYR A 362 12.86 -4.67 -0.03
C TYR A 362 12.92 -6.09 0.55
N LEU A 363 13.82 -6.34 1.52
CA LEU A 363 13.87 -7.61 2.24
C LEU A 363 12.57 -7.85 3.02
N PHE A 364 12.03 -6.82 3.68
CA PHE A 364 10.71 -6.94 4.34
C PHE A 364 9.63 -7.40 3.36
N TRP A 365 9.50 -6.75 2.21
CA TRP A 365 8.50 -7.10 1.21
C TRP A 365 8.73 -8.49 0.60
N LEU A 366 9.99 -8.86 0.38
CA LEU A 366 10.35 -10.22 -0.06
C LEU A 366 9.91 -11.27 0.97
N MET A 367 10.12 -11.00 2.25
CA MET A 367 9.71 -11.92 3.31
C MET A 367 8.19 -12.00 3.47
N VAL A 368 7.47 -10.88 3.29
CA VAL A 368 6.00 -10.90 3.16
C VAL A 368 5.58 -11.80 2.00
N PHE A 369 6.19 -11.62 0.83
CA PHE A 369 5.90 -12.45 -0.35
C PHE A 369 6.13 -13.94 -0.08
N LEU A 370 7.28 -14.30 0.48
CA LEU A 370 7.63 -15.69 0.78
C LEU A 370 6.71 -16.28 1.86
N TYR A 371 6.36 -15.49 2.89
CA TYR A 371 5.44 -15.91 3.95
C TYR A 371 4.04 -16.18 3.40
N LEU A 372 3.49 -15.29 2.58
CA LEU A 372 2.18 -15.46 1.96
C LEU A 372 2.17 -16.65 0.99
N ARG A 373 3.21 -16.79 0.17
CA ARG A 373 3.35 -17.90 -0.78
C ARG A 373 3.45 -19.26 -0.09
N LYS A 374 4.21 -19.36 1.02
CA LYS A 374 4.36 -20.60 1.79
C LYS A 374 3.03 -21.06 2.37
N ASN A 375 2.20 -20.12 2.82
CA ASN A 375 0.96 -20.40 3.53
C ASN A 375 -0.29 -20.34 2.63
N ASP A 376 -0.13 -20.19 1.32
CA ASP A 376 -1.22 -20.14 0.34
C ASP A 376 -2.11 -21.42 0.38
N ALA A 377 -1.51 -22.57 0.69
CA ALA A 377 -2.21 -23.85 0.82
C ALA A 377 -3.18 -23.94 2.01
N LEU A 378 -3.09 -23.04 2.99
CA LEU A 378 -4.02 -22.98 4.13
C LEU A 378 -5.43 -22.52 3.72
N PHE A 379 -5.55 -21.90 2.55
CA PHE A 379 -6.85 -21.55 1.99
C PHE A 379 -7.28 -22.64 1.01
N GLU A 380 -8.38 -23.30 1.29
CA GLU A 380 -8.92 -24.41 0.48
C GLU A 380 -9.17 -24.08 -0.99
N ASP A 381 -9.37 -22.80 -1.31
CA ASP A 381 -9.51 -22.29 -2.67
C ASP A 381 -8.14 -22.10 -3.34
N ARG A 382 -7.63 -23.15 -4.00
CA ARG A 382 -6.34 -23.16 -4.75
C ARG A 382 -6.19 -22.05 -5.82
N LYS A 383 -7.21 -21.25 -6.03
CA LYS A 383 -7.20 -20.12 -6.99
C LYS A 383 -6.76 -18.78 -6.35
N ILE A 384 -6.69 -18.74 -5.02
CA ILE A 384 -6.23 -17.54 -4.30
C ILE A 384 -4.71 -17.47 -4.44
N THR A 385 -4.22 -16.32 -4.87
CA THR A 385 -2.80 -16.00 -5.02
C THR A 385 -2.44 -14.87 -4.07
N LEU A 386 -2.28 -15.22 -2.80
CA LEU A 386 -2.06 -14.23 -1.73
C LEU A 386 -0.80 -13.39 -1.95
N GLU A 387 0.24 -13.99 -2.54
CA GLU A 387 1.49 -13.31 -2.88
C GLU A 387 1.36 -12.25 -3.97
N LEU A 388 0.22 -12.16 -4.66
CA LEU A 388 -0.04 -11.04 -5.59
C LEU A 388 -0.04 -9.69 -4.90
N MET A 389 -0.49 -9.63 -3.64
CA MET A 389 -0.55 -8.38 -2.91
C MET A 389 0.85 -7.75 -2.72
N PRO A 390 1.83 -8.40 -2.06
CA PRO A 390 3.16 -7.83 -1.91
C PRO A 390 3.88 -7.65 -3.25
N MET A 391 3.65 -8.54 -4.23
CA MET A 391 4.24 -8.40 -5.55
C MET A 391 3.78 -7.13 -6.25
N SER A 392 2.48 -6.84 -6.25
CA SER A 392 1.92 -5.62 -6.83
C SER A 392 2.44 -4.37 -6.10
N ILE A 393 2.57 -4.44 -4.77
CA ILE A 393 3.10 -3.36 -3.95
C ILE A 393 4.57 -3.07 -4.28
N ILE A 394 5.42 -4.11 -4.31
CA ILE A 394 6.85 -3.96 -4.65
C ILE A 394 7.00 -3.32 -6.02
N LEU A 395 6.31 -3.85 -7.01
CA LEU A 395 6.37 -3.33 -8.38
C LEU A 395 5.94 -1.86 -8.43
N PHE A 396 4.81 -1.54 -7.80
CA PHE A 396 4.32 -0.17 -7.78
C PHE A 396 5.29 0.79 -7.09
N LEU A 397 5.76 0.47 -5.89
CA LEU A 397 6.69 1.30 -5.12
C LEU A 397 8.04 1.51 -5.83
N THR A 398 8.47 0.51 -6.60
CA THR A 398 9.68 0.62 -7.43
C THR A 398 9.47 1.52 -8.63
N MET A 399 8.32 1.40 -9.30
CA MET A 399 8.06 2.11 -10.56
C MET A 399 7.59 3.56 -10.35
N SER A 400 6.75 3.81 -9.35
CA SER A 400 6.09 5.10 -9.19
C SER A 400 5.54 5.30 -7.76
N GLY A 401 6.31 4.95 -6.76
CA GLY A 401 5.88 5.08 -5.37
C GLY A 401 6.27 6.42 -4.78
N LEU A 402 5.28 7.23 -4.40
CA LEU A 402 5.49 8.36 -3.50
C LEU A 402 5.41 7.88 -2.05
N ILE A 403 6.32 8.33 -1.20
CA ILE A 403 6.24 8.11 0.25
C ILE A 403 5.05 8.90 0.81
N GLY A 404 4.40 8.37 1.82
CA GLY A 404 3.26 8.99 2.48
C GLY A 404 1.99 8.15 2.33
N ASN A 405 0.88 8.75 1.89
CA ASN A 405 -0.44 8.10 1.83
C ASN A 405 -0.47 6.77 1.05
N ASN A 406 0.42 6.60 0.07
CA ASN A 406 0.54 5.34 -0.69
C ASN A 406 1.01 4.18 0.18
N THR A 407 2.02 4.42 1.02
CA THR A 407 2.60 3.40 1.88
C THR A 407 1.62 2.97 2.97
N SER A 408 0.77 3.87 3.47
CA SER A 408 -0.27 3.56 4.44
C SER A 408 -1.21 2.45 3.97
N PHE A 409 -1.72 2.54 2.74
CA PHE A 409 -2.57 1.49 2.15
C PHE A 409 -1.81 0.18 1.97
N CYS A 410 -0.55 0.25 1.52
CA CYS A 410 0.29 -0.92 1.35
C CYS A 410 0.47 -1.70 2.65
N PHE A 411 0.81 -1.00 3.74
CA PHE A 411 1.02 -1.63 5.05
C PHE A 411 -0.28 -2.13 5.67
N LEU A 412 -1.39 -1.39 5.51
CA LEU A 412 -2.69 -1.78 6.04
C LEU A 412 -3.20 -3.08 5.40
N PHE A 413 -3.20 -3.17 4.07
CA PHE A 413 -3.64 -4.39 3.40
C PHE A 413 -2.67 -5.56 3.62
N THR A 414 -1.36 -5.30 3.66
CA THR A 414 -0.36 -6.33 3.98
C THR A 414 -0.56 -6.90 5.37
N GLY A 415 -0.77 -6.04 6.39
CA GLY A 415 -1.06 -6.46 7.74
C GLY A 415 -2.34 -7.32 7.83
N LEU A 416 -3.38 -6.95 7.07
CA LEU A 416 -4.62 -7.72 6.99
C LEU A 416 -4.38 -9.12 6.41
N TYR A 417 -3.61 -9.24 5.32
CA TYR A 417 -3.27 -10.54 4.72
C TYR A 417 -2.46 -11.41 5.67
N VAL A 418 -1.38 -10.87 6.22
CA VAL A 418 -0.51 -11.60 7.15
C VAL A 418 -1.29 -12.05 8.37
N GLY A 419 -2.12 -11.20 8.94
CA GLY A 419 -2.90 -11.51 10.12
C GLY A 419 -4.01 -12.55 9.88
N CYS A 420 -4.69 -12.50 8.74
CA CYS A 420 -5.69 -13.51 8.38
C CYS A 420 -5.06 -14.90 8.18
N ILE A 421 -3.86 -14.95 7.59
CA ILE A 421 -3.11 -16.20 7.43
C ILE A 421 -2.66 -16.73 8.78
N GLU A 422 -2.11 -15.88 9.64
CA GLU A 422 -1.67 -16.30 10.97
C GLU A 422 -2.82 -16.85 11.80
N LYS A 423 -3.99 -16.20 11.74
CA LYS A 423 -5.21 -16.72 12.37
C LYS A 423 -5.56 -18.12 11.86
N GLN A 424 -5.57 -18.35 10.55
CA GLN A 424 -5.89 -19.63 9.97
C GLN A 424 -4.87 -20.70 10.37
N ARG A 425 -3.59 -20.36 10.39
CA ARG A 425 -2.51 -21.24 10.82
C ARG A 425 -2.71 -21.70 12.27
N LEU A 426 -2.98 -20.76 13.18
CA LEU A 426 -3.22 -21.07 14.60
C LEU A 426 -4.45 -21.94 14.78
N MET A 427 -5.54 -21.70 14.06
CA MET A 427 -6.75 -22.53 14.10
C MET A 427 -6.47 -23.96 13.65
N ASN A 428 -5.70 -24.14 12.57
CA ASN A 428 -5.34 -25.46 12.08
C ASN A 428 -4.43 -26.21 13.07
N GLU A 429 -3.44 -25.51 13.67
CA GLU A 429 -2.57 -26.10 14.71
C GLU A 429 -3.36 -26.54 15.96
N GLU A 430 -4.35 -25.76 16.39
CA GLU A 430 -5.21 -26.11 17.51
C GLU A 430 -6.11 -27.33 17.19
N GLN A 431 -6.63 -27.38 15.97
CA GLN A 431 -7.44 -28.49 15.51
C GLN A 431 -6.61 -29.78 15.48
N GLN A 432 -5.41 -29.73 14.91
CA GLN A 432 -4.52 -30.88 14.84
C GLN A 432 -4.15 -31.39 16.24
N LYS A 433 -3.83 -30.50 17.19
CA LYS A 433 -3.55 -30.91 18.58
C LYS A 433 -4.75 -31.62 19.24
N LYS A 434 -5.98 -31.19 18.95
CA LYS A 434 -7.19 -31.84 19.46
C LYS A 434 -7.37 -33.21 18.85
N GLU A 435 -7.11 -33.37 17.54
CA GLU A 435 -7.17 -34.65 16.85
C GLU A 435 -6.11 -35.64 17.37
N ASP A 436 -4.86 -35.16 17.54
CA ASP A 436 -3.78 -35.97 18.10
C ASP A 436 -4.10 -36.45 19.54
N SER A 437 -4.60 -35.54 20.39
CA SER A 437 -5.03 -35.90 21.75
C SER A 437 -6.19 -36.89 21.79
N ALA A 438 -7.11 -36.76 20.85
CA ALA A 438 -8.25 -37.72 20.74
C ALA A 438 -7.78 -39.10 20.27
N ASN A 439 -6.81 -39.15 19.34
CA ASN A 439 -6.23 -40.42 18.87
C ASN A 439 -5.43 -41.10 19.97
N GLU A 440 -4.58 -40.36 20.73
CA GLU A 440 -3.86 -40.91 21.90
C GLU A 440 -4.80 -41.47 22.96
N ALA A 441 -5.93 -40.79 23.23
CA ALA A 441 -6.92 -41.27 24.17
C ALA A 441 -7.67 -42.54 23.65
N ALA A 442 -7.89 -42.63 22.34
CA ALA A 442 -8.49 -43.81 21.72
C ALA A 442 -7.52 -45.01 21.78
N ASP A 443 -6.24 -44.80 21.44
CA ASP A 443 -5.22 -45.86 21.53
C ASP A 443 -5.01 -46.36 22.96
N THR A 444 -5.02 -45.44 23.94
CA THR A 444 -4.93 -45.82 25.36
C THR A 444 -6.13 -46.68 25.82
N ARG A 445 -7.35 -46.33 25.37
CA ARG A 445 -8.55 -47.12 25.66
C ARG A 445 -8.50 -48.49 25.01
N GLN A 446 -7.99 -48.58 23.78
CA GLN A 446 -7.88 -49.85 23.06
C GLN A 446 -6.85 -50.78 23.74
N MET A 447 -5.74 -50.26 24.25
CA MET A 447 -4.75 -50.99 25.02
C MET A 447 -5.35 -51.52 26.34
N MET A 448 -6.11 -50.68 27.07
CA MET A 448 -6.78 -51.12 28.32
C MET A 448 -7.87 -52.18 28.10
N LEU A 449 -8.40 -52.33 26.90
CA LEU A 449 -9.39 -53.36 26.56
C LEU A 449 -8.76 -54.68 26.13
N LEU A 450 -7.46 -54.68 25.83
CA LEU A 450 -6.68 -55.86 25.45
C LEU A 450 -5.92 -56.50 26.61
N GLU A 451 -5.85 -55.85 27.75
CA GLU A 451 -5.41 -56.39 29.06
C GLU A 451 -6.62 -56.94 29.84
#